data_82f07a610548360899b3582fdfeebaec
#
_entry.id   82f07a610548360899b3582fdfeebaec
#
_cell.length_a   1.000
_cell.length_b   1.000
_cell.length_c   1.000
_cell.angle_alpha   90.00
_cell.angle_beta   90.00
_cell.angle_gamma   90.00
#
_symmetry.space_group_name_H-M   'P 1'
#
loop_
_entity.id
_entity.type
_entity.pdbx_description
1 polymer ?
#
loop_
_entity_poly.entity_id
_entity_poly.type
_entity_poly.pdbx_seq_one_letter_code
_entity_poly.pdbx_strand_id
1 'polypeptide(L)'
;MPDTALSPALRAPVRGRSTERVPGFAYAAVAPTLLAVLLVVGVPLGYSLFLSLNRINPITHRWLFVGADNYAALPGNPALWAALGRTAYFAALSVVGTTLLGGVFALLLNARFPGRGFLRSVVLVPWAMASVSVGVLWSFLFAGDFGGVNGVLNDIGLPSLATPWLGDGFRALNLVALVHVWNQAPLSALMLLAGLQSMPASLHKAAMLDGAGPVRRFVSITLPWLKPNLLFVAIISTINALMAFDVLWIMTRGGPGSATTVLAWLGYLTAFQFFKFGEGAAILYVLTLLSFVLAILYFAVLGPRRTAPVGAGGLAALPGGRGRHGMAVLPSFRPRVRLLPRPLARVLARGGFWAVALLVFLWSALPVAALLLMSLTPAADLIRTPASMVPSAITLDNFVSVLLPGRVAGQASSVQAQRVPLSLLNSFAVGAVVAAVSVVLGTLAGYAFARHDKAPAFKLSLWALLLTRMTPGLTLVLPFFIGFRAAGLIDTRTALMVSYCSFLLPLSTWMMRSYFEGVPRSLDRAALMDGCSRLKALWKILLPVVRPGIVATLIFCFLASWNEFLFALILTSTPRAQTIPVILAGFLSQAQFYTYGPLFAATVLSIAPPVAVAFLFQRYLVQGALSGSVKG
;
A
#
# COMPACT_ATOMS: atom_id res chain seq x y z
N MET A 1 11.94 12.46 -76.81
CA MET A 1 12.09 11.15 -76.18
C MET A 1 11.43 11.17 -74.83
N PRO A 2 10.63 10.21 -74.46
CA PRO A 2 9.35 10.47 -73.84
C PRO A 2 9.35 10.36 -72.30
N ASP A 3 8.47 11.20 -71.75
CA ASP A 3 7.99 11.14 -70.36
C ASP A 3 7.50 9.74 -69.99
N THR A 4 8.06 9.15 -68.93
CA THR A 4 7.49 8.00 -68.24
C THR A 4 6.71 8.46 -67.03
N ALA A 5 5.41 8.70 -67.28
CA ALA A 5 4.43 8.88 -66.21
C ALA A 5 4.35 7.63 -65.34
N LEU A 6 4.82 7.75 -64.08
CA LEU A 6 4.61 6.74 -63.05
C LEU A 6 3.13 6.71 -62.66
N SER A 7 2.54 5.55 -62.90
CA SER A 7 1.15 5.15 -62.65
C SER A 7 0.67 5.48 -61.20
N PRO A 8 -0.56 6.01 -61.02
CA PRO A 8 -1.17 6.27 -59.70
C PRO A 8 -1.89 5.06 -59.08
N ALA A 9 -1.35 3.85 -59.28
CA ALA A 9 -1.96 2.62 -58.80
C ALA A 9 -1.15 2.03 -57.62
N LEU A 10 -1.30 2.57 -56.39
CA LEU A 10 -1.05 1.85 -55.12
C LEU A 10 -1.45 2.68 -53.88
N ARG A 11 -2.62 3.32 -53.95
CA ARG A 11 -3.34 3.65 -52.72
C ARG A 11 -4.45 2.63 -52.52
N ALA A 12 -4.07 1.43 -52.06
CA ALA A 12 -5.05 0.52 -51.47
C ALA A 12 -5.66 1.22 -50.23
N PRO A 13 -6.99 1.31 -50.12
CA PRO A 13 -7.62 1.85 -48.95
C PRO A 13 -7.18 1.01 -47.75
N VAL A 14 -6.64 1.65 -46.72
CA VAL A 14 -6.41 1.04 -45.39
C VAL A 14 -7.73 0.43 -44.98
N ARG A 15 -7.91 -0.85 -45.27
CA ARG A 15 -9.06 -1.65 -44.86
C ARG A 15 -9.28 -1.51 -43.41
N GLY A 16 -10.52 -1.21 -43.07
CA GLY A 16 -11.08 -1.01 -41.77
C GLY A 16 -10.52 -1.92 -40.69
N ARG A 17 -10.52 -1.39 -39.49
CA ARG A 17 -10.26 -2.09 -38.23
C ARG A 17 -10.96 -3.45 -38.26
N SER A 18 -10.24 -4.51 -38.65
CA SER A 18 -10.68 -5.87 -38.37
C SER A 18 -10.77 -5.97 -36.86
N THR A 19 -11.95 -6.10 -36.33
CA THR A 19 -12.16 -6.56 -34.93
C THR A 19 -11.57 -7.96 -34.90
N GLU A 20 -10.28 -8.05 -34.50
CA GLU A 20 -9.65 -9.36 -34.27
C GLU A 20 -10.57 -10.10 -33.28
N ARG A 21 -11.17 -11.20 -33.74
CA ARG A 21 -11.99 -12.05 -32.88
C ARG A 21 -11.12 -12.53 -31.73
N VAL A 22 -11.53 -12.20 -30.51
CA VAL A 22 -10.84 -12.67 -29.32
C VAL A 22 -10.96 -14.20 -29.27
N PRO A 23 -9.86 -14.95 -29.17
CA PRO A 23 -9.90 -16.40 -29.16
C PRO A 23 -10.54 -16.91 -27.86
N GLY A 24 -11.27 -18.04 -27.93
CA GLY A 24 -11.93 -18.68 -26.78
C GLY A 24 -10.98 -18.93 -25.60
N PHE A 25 -9.71 -19.24 -25.87
CA PHE A 25 -8.67 -19.37 -24.86
C PHE A 25 -8.52 -18.12 -23.97
N ALA A 26 -8.65 -16.91 -24.52
CA ALA A 26 -8.52 -15.68 -23.75
C ALA A 26 -9.68 -15.52 -22.74
N TYR A 27 -10.90 -15.88 -23.14
CA TYR A 27 -12.05 -15.91 -22.22
C TYR A 27 -11.87 -16.98 -21.14
N ALA A 28 -11.44 -18.19 -21.51
CA ALA A 28 -11.15 -19.27 -20.57
C ALA A 28 -10.04 -18.90 -19.55
N ALA A 29 -9.03 -18.11 -19.97
CA ALA A 29 -7.95 -17.66 -19.10
C ALA A 29 -8.40 -16.57 -18.10
N VAL A 30 -9.38 -15.73 -18.45
CA VAL A 30 -9.90 -14.66 -17.59
C VAL A 30 -11.06 -15.12 -16.71
N ALA A 31 -11.87 -16.05 -17.18
CA ALA A 31 -13.10 -16.48 -16.52
C ALA A 31 -12.91 -16.95 -15.07
N PRO A 32 -11.89 -17.77 -14.69
CA PRO A 32 -11.70 -18.17 -13.31
C PRO A 32 -11.46 -16.99 -12.37
N THR A 33 -10.66 -16.02 -12.82
CA THR A 33 -10.38 -14.81 -12.03
C THR A 33 -11.61 -13.92 -11.89
N LEU A 34 -12.36 -13.67 -12.98
CA LEU A 34 -13.57 -12.87 -12.93
C LEU A 34 -14.65 -13.52 -12.09
N LEU A 35 -14.84 -14.85 -12.21
CA LEU A 35 -15.78 -15.60 -11.38
C LEU A 35 -15.37 -15.52 -9.90
N ALA A 36 -14.11 -15.75 -9.59
CA ALA A 36 -13.61 -15.64 -8.22
C ALA A 36 -13.85 -14.23 -7.65
N VAL A 37 -13.51 -13.17 -8.40
CA VAL A 37 -13.72 -11.78 -7.95
C VAL A 37 -15.21 -11.45 -7.83
N LEU A 38 -16.04 -11.93 -8.74
CA LEU A 38 -17.52 -11.77 -8.62
C LEU A 38 -18.02 -12.41 -7.32
N LEU A 39 -17.57 -13.62 -7.00
CA LEU A 39 -17.99 -14.33 -5.78
C LEU A 39 -17.43 -13.72 -4.50
N VAL A 40 -16.16 -13.30 -4.49
CA VAL A 40 -15.52 -12.80 -3.25
C VAL A 40 -15.57 -11.28 -3.08
N VAL A 41 -15.97 -10.51 -4.09
CA VAL A 41 -16.16 -9.06 -4.00
C VAL A 41 -17.55 -8.63 -4.45
N GLY A 42 -17.96 -9.05 -5.64
CA GLY A 42 -19.25 -8.63 -6.21
C GLY A 42 -20.43 -9.05 -5.35
N VAL A 43 -20.51 -10.32 -4.98
CA VAL A 43 -21.59 -10.84 -4.13
C VAL A 43 -21.56 -10.21 -2.72
N PRO A 44 -20.41 -10.18 -1.99
CA PRO A 44 -20.36 -9.50 -0.69
C PRO A 44 -20.67 -8.00 -0.77
N LEU A 45 -20.22 -7.30 -1.80
CA LEU A 45 -20.53 -5.89 -1.97
C LEU A 45 -22.04 -5.67 -2.19
N GLY A 46 -22.67 -6.45 -3.07
CA GLY A 46 -24.11 -6.41 -3.27
C GLY A 46 -24.89 -6.77 -2.00
N TYR A 47 -24.41 -7.76 -1.26
CA TYR A 47 -25.02 -8.14 0.02
C TYR A 47 -24.84 -7.07 1.10
N SER A 48 -23.68 -6.41 1.17
CA SER A 48 -23.47 -5.26 2.07
C SER A 48 -24.43 -4.10 1.73
N LEU A 49 -24.69 -3.85 0.43
CA LEU A 49 -25.72 -2.89 0.02
C LEU A 49 -27.10 -3.32 0.51
N PHE A 50 -27.46 -4.58 0.33
CA PHE A 50 -28.72 -5.11 0.85
C PHE A 50 -28.81 -4.93 2.38
N LEU A 51 -27.74 -5.23 3.14
CA LEU A 51 -27.69 -5.00 4.58
C LEU A 51 -27.95 -3.53 4.94
N SER A 52 -27.38 -2.59 4.19
CA SER A 52 -27.54 -1.16 4.45
C SER A 52 -28.97 -0.64 4.26
N LEU A 53 -29.79 -1.37 3.50
CA LEU A 53 -31.21 -1.08 3.28
C LEU A 53 -32.15 -1.78 4.30
N ASN A 54 -31.58 -2.49 5.27
CA ASN A 54 -32.30 -3.23 6.27
C ASN A 54 -31.93 -2.77 7.68
N ARG A 55 -32.91 -2.88 8.61
CA ARG A 55 -32.67 -2.82 10.06
C ARG A 55 -32.64 -4.24 10.58
N ILE A 56 -31.49 -4.66 11.11
CA ILE A 56 -31.25 -6.03 11.54
C ILE A 56 -31.04 -6.05 13.05
N ASN A 57 -31.89 -6.82 13.74
CA ASN A 57 -31.69 -7.10 15.15
C ASN A 57 -30.97 -8.46 15.30
N PRO A 58 -29.72 -8.51 15.75
CA PRO A 58 -28.96 -9.75 15.83
C PRO A 58 -29.43 -10.69 16.94
N ILE A 59 -30.18 -10.18 17.94
CA ILE A 59 -30.67 -10.96 19.08
C ILE A 59 -31.95 -11.68 18.69
N THR A 60 -32.90 -10.97 18.06
CA THR A 60 -34.22 -11.53 17.68
C THR A 60 -34.22 -12.11 16.27
N HIS A 61 -33.10 -12.04 15.54
CA HIS A 61 -32.97 -12.44 14.12
C HIS A 61 -34.03 -11.81 13.19
N ARG A 62 -34.64 -10.67 13.59
CA ARG A 62 -35.64 -9.97 12.78
C ARG A 62 -34.94 -9.05 11.79
N TRP A 63 -35.38 -9.16 10.54
CA TRP A 63 -34.94 -8.31 9.43
C TRP A 63 -36.14 -7.47 8.99
N LEU A 64 -35.95 -6.15 9.00
CA LEU A 64 -36.95 -5.20 8.54
C LEU A 64 -36.34 -4.41 7.38
N PHE A 65 -36.93 -4.54 6.20
CA PHE A 65 -36.53 -3.70 5.08
C PHE A 65 -37.00 -2.27 5.32
N VAL A 66 -36.05 -1.33 5.42
CA VAL A 66 -36.29 0.09 5.72
C VAL A 66 -35.93 0.99 4.53
N GLY A 67 -35.56 0.42 3.39
CA GLY A 67 -35.14 1.19 2.22
C GLY A 67 -33.97 2.14 2.53
N ALA A 68 -34.16 3.42 2.23
CA ALA A 68 -33.12 4.43 2.41
C ALA A 68 -33.09 5.07 3.83
N ASP A 69 -33.89 4.61 4.80
CA ASP A 69 -33.99 5.25 6.12
C ASP A 69 -32.64 5.31 6.86
N ASN A 70 -31.82 4.24 6.75
CA ASN A 70 -30.47 4.25 7.33
C ASN A 70 -29.62 5.39 6.76
N TYR A 71 -29.74 5.68 5.47
CA TYR A 71 -29.02 6.79 4.82
C TYR A 71 -29.65 8.15 5.15
N ALA A 72 -30.98 8.23 5.21
CA ALA A 72 -31.70 9.46 5.56
C ALA A 72 -31.41 9.91 7.00
N ALA A 73 -31.11 8.97 7.90
CA ALA A 73 -30.73 9.28 9.28
C ALA A 73 -29.27 9.79 9.42
N LEU A 74 -28.37 9.48 8.47
CA LEU A 74 -26.94 9.82 8.56
C LEU A 74 -26.68 11.35 8.67
N PRO A 75 -27.32 12.23 7.89
CA PRO A 75 -27.08 13.68 7.98
C PRO A 75 -27.41 14.27 9.35
N GLY A 76 -28.35 13.68 10.09
CA GLY A 76 -28.70 14.09 11.45
C GLY A 76 -27.74 13.58 12.54
N ASN A 77 -26.74 12.78 12.19
CA ASN A 77 -25.81 12.19 13.15
C ASN A 77 -24.53 13.06 13.28
N PRO A 78 -24.33 13.81 14.41
CA PRO A 78 -23.14 14.65 14.59
C PRO A 78 -21.84 13.84 14.58
N ALA A 79 -21.85 12.58 15.02
CA ALA A 79 -20.68 11.72 15.04
C ALA A 79 -20.19 11.39 13.61
N LEU A 80 -21.08 11.30 12.63
CA LEU A 80 -20.73 11.10 11.23
C LEU A 80 -19.92 12.28 10.68
N TRP A 81 -20.41 13.52 10.88
CA TRP A 81 -19.74 14.71 10.40
C TRP A 81 -18.37 14.92 11.04
N ALA A 82 -18.30 14.68 12.35
CA ALA A 82 -17.03 14.71 13.07
C ALA A 82 -16.05 13.64 12.56
N ALA A 83 -16.53 12.42 12.28
CA ALA A 83 -15.71 11.34 11.72
C ALA A 83 -15.27 11.65 10.28
N LEU A 84 -16.14 12.24 9.45
CA LEU A 84 -15.80 12.71 8.09
C LEU A 84 -14.72 13.78 8.12
N GLY A 85 -14.84 14.79 9.00
CA GLY A 85 -13.84 15.84 9.16
C GLY A 85 -12.47 15.26 9.57
N ARG A 86 -12.45 14.35 10.56
CA ARG A 86 -11.21 13.66 10.98
C ARG A 86 -10.64 12.79 9.87
N THR A 87 -11.49 12.10 9.11
CA THR A 87 -11.05 11.29 7.97
C THR A 87 -10.40 12.15 6.90
N ALA A 88 -11.01 13.28 6.55
CA ALA A 88 -10.46 14.23 5.58
C ALA A 88 -9.11 14.81 6.05
N TYR A 89 -9.03 15.23 7.32
CA TYR A 89 -7.80 15.74 7.92
C TYR A 89 -6.69 14.68 7.93
N PHE A 90 -6.99 13.47 8.44
CA PHE A 90 -6.05 12.36 8.49
C PHE A 90 -5.57 11.96 7.09
N ALA A 91 -6.48 11.87 6.11
CA ALA A 91 -6.14 11.53 4.75
C ALA A 91 -5.26 12.63 4.10
N ALA A 92 -5.60 13.91 4.26
CA ALA A 92 -4.79 15.00 3.74
C ALA A 92 -3.37 15.00 4.32
N LEU A 93 -3.24 14.87 5.64
CA LEU A 93 -1.94 14.83 6.32
C LEU A 93 -1.12 13.61 5.90
N SER A 94 -1.76 12.44 5.79
CA SER A 94 -1.13 11.19 5.34
C SER A 94 -0.66 11.27 3.90
N VAL A 95 -1.49 11.77 2.96
CA VAL A 95 -1.13 11.89 1.54
C VAL A 95 0.02 12.87 1.34
N VAL A 96 -0.06 14.05 1.97
CA VAL A 96 1.00 15.05 1.88
C VAL A 96 2.29 14.50 2.50
N GLY A 97 2.22 13.95 3.71
CA GLY A 97 3.36 13.39 4.43
C GLY A 97 4.04 12.25 3.67
N THR A 98 3.28 11.26 3.18
CA THR A 98 3.83 10.11 2.44
C THR A 98 4.42 10.54 1.09
N THR A 99 3.81 11.52 0.41
CA THR A 99 4.32 12.02 -0.87
C THR A 99 5.61 12.82 -0.69
N LEU A 100 5.66 13.71 0.30
CA LEU A 100 6.85 14.53 0.57
C LEU A 100 8.01 13.67 1.08
N LEU A 101 7.78 12.85 2.10
CA LEU A 101 8.81 12.00 2.68
C LEU A 101 9.26 10.93 1.68
N GLY A 102 8.32 10.30 0.97
CA GLY A 102 8.62 9.38 -0.13
C GLY A 102 9.41 10.04 -1.26
N GLY A 103 9.13 11.31 -1.57
CA GLY A 103 9.89 12.12 -2.53
C GLY A 103 11.34 12.33 -2.08
N VAL A 104 11.56 12.70 -0.81
CA VAL A 104 12.91 12.84 -0.22
C VAL A 104 13.67 11.51 -0.30
N PHE A 105 13.03 10.40 0.09
CA PHE A 105 13.64 9.07 0.00
C PHE A 105 13.98 8.69 -1.44
N ALA A 106 13.06 8.93 -2.39
CA ALA A 106 13.27 8.63 -3.80
C ALA A 106 14.46 9.41 -4.39
N LEU A 107 14.55 10.71 -4.10
CA LEU A 107 15.65 11.55 -4.56
C LEU A 107 16.99 11.10 -3.97
N LEU A 108 17.02 10.79 -2.67
CA LEU A 108 18.20 10.28 -2.00
C LEU A 108 18.63 8.93 -2.59
N LEU A 109 17.69 7.98 -2.72
CA LEU A 109 17.95 6.66 -3.27
C LEU A 109 18.22 6.66 -4.77
N ASN A 110 17.93 7.73 -5.49
CA ASN A 110 18.30 7.89 -6.90
C ASN A 110 19.78 8.33 -7.07
N ALA A 111 20.36 8.98 -6.08
CA ALA A 111 21.77 9.37 -6.09
C ALA A 111 22.70 8.15 -6.05
N ARG A 112 23.91 8.28 -6.60
CA ARG A 112 24.96 7.24 -6.56
C ARG A 112 25.91 7.54 -5.41
N PHE A 113 25.90 6.69 -4.37
CA PHE A 113 26.79 6.80 -3.21
C PHE A 113 27.07 5.41 -2.61
N PRO A 114 28.20 5.23 -1.89
CA PRO A 114 28.50 3.99 -1.19
C PRO A 114 27.46 3.73 -0.10
N GLY A 115 27.04 2.46 0.07
CA GLY A 115 26.01 2.09 1.04
C GLY A 115 24.55 2.28 0.58
N ARG A 116 24.30 2.77 -0.64
CA ARG A 116 22.95 2.96 -1.20
C ARG A 116 22.07 1.71 -1.11
N GLY A 117 22.64 0.51 -1.37
CA GLY A 117 21.89 -0.75 -1.30
C GLY A 117 21.40 -1.03 0.12
N PHE A 118 22.27 -0.86 1.10
CA PHE A 118 21.94 -1.00 2.52
C PHE A 118 20.87 0.00 2.96
N LEU A 119 21.05 1.29 2.65
CA LEU A 119 20.04 2.31 3.00
C LEU A 119 18.69 2.01 2.36
N ARG A 120 18.66 1.49 1.12
CA ARG A 120 17.40 1.07 0.47
C ARG A 120 16.72 -0.04 1.25
N SER A 121 17.45 -1.03 1.73
CA SER A 121 16.89 -2.12 2.54
C SER A 121 16.32 -1.59 3.85
N VAL A 122 17.06 -0.72 4.56
CA VAL A 122 16.60 -0.12 5.82
C VAL A 122 15.35 0.72 5.63
N VAL A 123 15.30 1.54 4.59
CA VAL A 123 14.12 2.35 4.26
C VAL A 123 12.88 1.50 3.98
N LEU A 124 13.04 0.27 3.49
CA LEU A 124 11.90 -0.61 3.20
C LEU A 124 11.34 -1.34 4.43
N VAL A 125 12.10 -1.43 5.52
CA VAL A 125 11.67 -2.16 6.74
C VAL A 125 10.33 -1.66 7.27
N PRO A 126 10.09 -0.35 7.47
CA PRO A 126 8.80 0.14 7.96
C PRO A 126 7.60 -0.35 7.16
N TRP A 127 7.70 -0.37 5.84
CA TRP A 127 6.60 -0.84 4.98
C TRP A 127 6.42 -2.36 5.00
N ALA A 128 7.50 -3.12 5.19
CA ALA A 128 7.43 -4.58 5.29
C ALA A 128 6.76 -5.04 6.59
N MET A 129 6.77 -4.20 7.64
CA MET A 129 6.12 -4.50 8.93
C MET A 129 4.61 -4.47 8.81
N ALA A 130 3.93 -5.44 9.46
CA ALA A 130 2.48 -5.40 9.61
C ALA A 130 2.03 -4.14 10.35
N SER A 131 0.92 -3.51 9.91
CA SER A 131 0.37 -2.29 10.53
C SER A 131 0.10 -2.47 12.03
N VAL A 132 -0.27 -3.68 12.46
CA VAL A 132 -0.43 -4.03 13.88
C VAL A 132 0.89 -3.96 14.62
N SER A 133 1.96 -4.56 14.07
CA SER A 133 3.31 -4.50 14.67
C SER A 133 3.82 -3.07 14.79
N VAL A 134 3.53 -2.24 13.78
CA VAL A 134 3.81 -0.80 13.79
C VAL A 134 3.01 -0.11 14.89
N GLY A 135 1.71 -0.38 14.99
CA GLY A 135 0.85 0.17 16.04
C GLY A 135 1.32 -0.22 17.45
N VAL A 136 1.70 -1.48 17.67
CA VAL A 136 2.25 -1.96 18.96
C VAL A 136 3.51 -1.19 19.34
N LEU A 137 4.47 -1.08 18.43
CA LEU A 137 5.72 -0.37 18.63
C LEU A 137 5.48 1.09 19.04
N TRP A 138 4.69 1.80 18.23
CA TRP A 138 4.49 3.24 18.42
C TRP A 138 3.54 3.56 19.60
N SER A 139 2.56 2.69 19.91
CA SER A 139 1.71 2.86 21.08
C SER A 139 2.53 2.81 22.38
N PHE A 140 3.51 1.90 22.44
CA PHE A 140 4.42 1.83 23.58
C PHE A 140 5.38 3.02 23.60
N LEU A 141 5.99 3.38 22.47
CA LEU A 141 6.89 4.54 22.42
C LEU A 141 6.21 5.83 22.91
N PHE A 142 4.92 6.00 22.63
CA PHE A 142 4.12 7.15 23.05
C PHE A 142 3.33 6.96 24.35
N ALA A 143 3.52 5.84 25.07
CA ALA A 143 2.90 5.67 26.37
C ALA A 143 3.37 6.76 27.35
N GLY A 144 2.45 7.27 28.19
CA GLY A 144 2.75 8.42 29.08
C GLY A 144 3.73 8.08 30.19
N ASP A 145 3.46 6.99 30.93
CA ASP A 145 4.17 6.70 32.17
C ASP A 145 5.50 5.98 31.97
N PHE A 146 5.55 5.05 31.04
CA PHE A 146 6.69 4.14 30.80
C PHE A 146 7.14 4.12 29.33
N GLY A 147 6.63 5.05 28.50
CA GLY A 147 6.89 5.07 27.07
C GLY A 147 8.32 5.39 26.70
N GLY A 148 8.79 4.77 25.60
CA GLY A 148 10.16 4.91 25.14
C GLY A 148 10.57 6.34 24.82
N VAL A 149 9.68 7.19 24.28
CA VAL A 149 9.98 8.61 24.01
C VAL A 149 10.23 9.35 25.31
N ASN A 150 9.40 9.15 26.34
CA ASN A 150 9.61 9.73 27.66
C ASN A 150 10.85 9.13 28.33
N GLY A 151 11.14 7.84 28.10
CA GLY A 151 12.37 7.21 28.56
C GLY A 151 13.61 7.90 28.02
N VAL A 152 13.68 8.14 26.71
CA VAL A 152 14.80 8.90 26.11
C VAL A 152 14.90 10.30 26.68
N LEU A 153 13.77 11.02 26.83
CA LEU A 153 13.77 12.37 27.40
C LEU A 153 14.31 12.40 28.83
N ASN A 154 13.94 11.41 29.64
CA ASN A 154 14.46 11.28 31.02
C ASN A 154 15.96 10.96 31.00
N ASP A 155 16.40 10.02 30.16
CA ASP A 155 17.80 9.59 30.10
C ASP A 155 18.75 10.71 29.65
N ILE A 156 18.27 11.65 28.80
CA ILE A 156 19.06 12.83 28.35
C ILE A 156 18.88 14.06 29.27
N GLY A 157 18.18 13.93 30.42
CA GLY A 157 18.01 14.99 31.40
C GLY A 157 16.94 16.05 31.05
N LEU A 158 15.96 15.72 30.23
CA LEU A 158 14.84 16.59 29.84
C LEU A 158 13.46 16.04 30.29
N PRO A 159 13.27 15.66 31.58
CA PRO A 159 12.01 15.07 32.06
C PRO A 159 10.84 16.06 31.99
N SER A 160 11.09 17.36 31.95
CA SER A 160 10.05 18.39 31.84
C SER A 160 9.30 18.35 30.49
N LEU A 161 9.85 17.71 29.47
CA LEU A 161 9.22 17.51 28.19
C LEU A 161 8.42 16.20 28.09
N ALA A 162 8.56 15.32 29.10
CA ALA A 162 7.79 14.09 29.19
C ALA A 162 6.29 14.39 29.35
N THR A 163 5.46 13.74 28.56
CA THR A 163 4.01 14.01 28.53
C THR A 163 3.24 12.76 28.13
N PRO A 164 1.95 12.61 28.47
CA PRO A 164 1.09 11.60 27.91
C PRO A 164 0.78 11.93 26.44
N TRP A 165 1.63 11.44 25.52
CA TRP A 165 1.61 11.80 24.09
C TRP A 165 0.26 11.53 23.41
N LEU A 166 -0.44 10.45 23.78
CA LEU A 166 -1.75 10.06 23.25
C LEU A 166 -2.92 10.55 24.09
N GLY A 167 -2.67 11.32 25.16
CA GLY A 167 -3.70 11.82 26.08
C GLY A 167 -4.47 13.04 25.55
N ASP A 168 -3.92 13.80 24.60
CA ASP A 168 -4.58 14.90 23.92
C ASP A 168 -5.10 14.46 22.55
N GLY A 169 -6.36 14.78 22.25
CA GLY A 169 -7.04 14.27 21.07
C GLY A 169 -6.46 14.74 19.74
N PHE A 170 -6.08 16.03 19.64
CA PHE A 170 -5.49 16.56 18.42
C PHE A 170 -4.08 16.00 18.22
N ARG A 171 -3.28 15.94 19.29
CA ARG A 171 -1.94 15.35 19.27
C ARG A 171 -2.00 13.87 18.91
N ALA A 172 -2.92 13.10 19.50
CA ALA A 172 -3.09 11.68 19.23
C ALA A 172 -3.38 11.41 17.73
N LEU A 173 -4.30 12.17 17.11
CA LEU A 173 -4.61 12.01 15.70
C LEU A 173 -3.39 12.32 14.80
N ASN A 174 -2.62 13.37 15.13
CA ASN A 174 -1.40 13.73 14.40
C ASN A 174 -0.31 12.66 14.56
N LEU A 175 -0.14 12.08 15.75
CA LEU A 175 0.83 11.01 15.98
C LEU A 175 0.44 9.74 15.24
N VAL A 176 -0.84 9.37 15.22
CA VAL A 176 -1.31 8.23 14.42
C VAL A 176 -1.06 8.49 12.92
N ALA A 177 -1.29 9.71 12.44
CA ALA A 177 -0.98 10.07 11.05
C ALA A 177 0.52 10.02 10.77
N LEU A 178 1.38 10.49 11.70
CA LEU A 178 2.84 10.38 11.61
C LEU A 178 3.28 8.91 11.47
N VAL A 179 2.73 8.03 12.29
CA VAL A 179 3.01 6.59 12.26
C VAL A 179 2.56 5.96 10.94
N HIS A 180 1.37 6.34 10.45
CA HIS A 180 0.90 5.92 9.15
C HIS A 180 1.83 6.39 8.02
N VAL A 181 2.28 7.65 8.06
CA VAL A 181 3.27 8.19 7.10
C VAL A 181 4.59 7.42 7.20
N TRP A 182 5.10 7.15 8.41
CA TRP A 182 6.31 6.36 8.62
C TRP A 182 6.24 4.99 7.96
N ASN A 183 5.10 4.31 8.10
CA ASN A 183 4.88 2.99 7.51
C ASN A 183 4.72 3.05 5.98
N GLN A 184 4.02 4.05 5.41
CA GLN A 184 3.65 4.10 3.99
C GLN A 184 4.65 4.85 3.08
N ALA A 185 5.47 5.77 3.63
CA ALA A 185 6.42 6.56 2.85
C ALA A 185 7.43 5.73 2.01
N PRO A 186 7.92 4.57 2.49
CA PRO A 186 8.83 3.73 1.69
C PRO A 186 8.20 3.21 0.40
N LEU A 187 6.91 2.84 0.40
CA LEU A 187 6.21 2.41 -0.81
C LEU A 187 6.10 3.58 -1.81
N SER A 188 5.74 4.76 -1.32
CA SER A 188 5.70 5.99 -2.13
C SER A 188 7.07 6.32 -2.72
N ALA A 189 8.14 6.11 -1.93
CA ALA A 189 9.52 6.28 -2.40
C ALA A 189 9.87 5.33 -3.55
N LEU A 190 9.48 4.07 -3.49
CA LEU A 190 9.72 3.11 -4.58
C LEU A 190 9.03 3.52 -5.88
N MET A 191 7.76 3.97 -5.78
CA MET A 191 6.97 4.40 -6.93
C MET A 191 7.58 5.66 -7.59
N LEU A 192 8.00 6.64 -6.78
CA LEU A 192 8.65 7.85 -7.27
C LEU A 192 10.07 7.57 -7.80
N LEU A 193 10.82 6.68 -7.16
CA LEU A 193 12.13 6.24 -7.63
C LEU A 193 12.05 5.57 -9.00
N ALA A 194 11.01 4.77 -9.23
CA ALA A 194 10.73 4.18 -10.53
C ALA A 194 10.55 5.26 -11.61
N GLY A 195 9.77 6.29 -11.32
CA GLY A 195 9.60 7.44 -12.21
C GLY A 195 10.89 8.23 -12.46
N LEU A 196 11.73 8.40 -11.43
CA LEU A 196 13.04 9.05 -11.58
C LEU A 196 13.99 8.24 -12.47
N GLN A 197 13.97 6.91 -12.33
CA GLN A 197 14.85 6.02 -13.10
C GLN A 197 14.41 5.84 -14.57
N SER A 198 13.15 6.10 -14.90
CA SER A 198 12.65 6.07 -16.28
C SER A 198 13.01 7.32 -17.09
N MET A 199 13.50 8.38 -16.42
CA MET A 199 13.82 9.65 -17.07
C MET A 199 15.10 9.57 -17.90
N PRO A 200 15.09 9.92 -19.21
CA PRO A 200 16.29 9.94 -20.04
C PRO A 200 17.35 10.91 -19.50
N ALA A 201 18.58 10.42 -19.33
CA ALA A 201 19.69 11.24 -18.82
C ALA A 201 20.04 12.43 -19.75
N SER A 202 19.67 12.35 -21.03
CA SER A 202 19.86 13.42 -22.02
C SER A 202 19.12 14.70 -21.64
N LEU A 203 17.92 14.61 -21.03
CA LEU A 203 17.14 15.79 -20.60
C LEU A 203 17.92 16.62 -19.55
N HIS A 204 18.52 15.97 -18.58
CA HIS A 204 19.35 16.66 -17.58
C HIS A 204 20.63 17.24 -18.16
N LYS A 205 21.26 16.54 -19.12
CA LYS A 205 22.47 17.02 -19.79
C LYS A 205 22.16 18.27 -20.64
N ALA A 206 21.10 18.25 -21.44
CA ALA A 206 20.65 19.39 -22.23
C ALA A 206 20.39 20.62 -21.35
N ALA A 207 19.62 20.46 -20.27
CA ALA A 207 19.34 21.56 -19.35
C ALA A 207 20.59 22.10 -18.62
N MET A 208 21.61 21.27 -18.41
CA MET A 208 22.91 21.76 -17.88
C MET A 208 23.65 22.60 -18.91
N LEU A 209 23.62 22.22 -20.17
CA LEU A 209 24.20 23.00 -21.27
C LEU A 209 23.48 24.36 -21.44
N ASP A 210 22.15 24.37 -21.23
CA ASP A 210 21.35 25.60 -21.23
C ASP A 210 21.54 26.45 -19.95
N GLY A 211 22.48 26.09 -19.06
CA GLY A 211 22.79 26.84 -17.83
C GLY A 211 21.75 26.70 -16.71
N ALA A 212 20.82 25.76 -16.78
CA ALA A 212 19.81 25.56 -15.73
C ALA A 212 20.45 25.02 -14.44
N GLY A 213 20.30 25.76 -13.33
CA GLY A 213 20.70 25.35 -11.99
C GLY A 213 19.89 24.15 -11.46
N PRO A 214 20.33 23.51 -10.35
CA PRO A 214 19.70 22.29 -9.83
C PRO A 214 18.21 22.48 -9.49
N VAL A 215 17.84 23.58 -8.85
CA VAL A 215 16.45 23.89 -8.50
C VAL A 215 15.58 24.07 -9.76
N ARG A 216 16.07 24.81 -10.75
CA ARG A 216 15.34 25.00 -12.02
C ARG A 216 15.15 23.69 -12.76
N ARG A 217 16.18 22.81 -12.80
CA ARG A 217 16.05 21.46 -13.38
C ARG A 217 15.04 20.61 -12.65
N PHE A 218 15.02 20.68 -11.32
CA PHE A 218 14.04 19.94 -10.52
C PHE A 218 12.61 20.41 -10.83
N VAL A 219 12.33 21.70 -10.74
CA VAL A 219 10.98 22.25 -10.93
C VAL A 219 10.50 22.17 -12.37
N SER A 220 11.39 22.43 -13.37
CA SER A 220 10.99 22.53 -14.78
C SER A 220 11.09 21.19 -15.55
N ILE A 221 11.83 20.19 -15.05
CA ILE A 221 12.04 18.91 -15.75
C ILE A 221 11.64 17.73 -14.87
N THR A 222 12.25 17.60 -13.68
CA THR A 222 12.04 16.42 -12.84
C THR A 222 10.62 16.34 -12.32
N LEU A 223 10.10 17.42 -11.75
CA LEU A 223 8.75 17.46 -11.18
C LEU A 223 7.64 17.26 -12.23
N PRO A 224 7.68 17.92 -13.40
CA PRO A 224 6.73 17.63 -14.49
C PRO A 224 6.81 16.19 -15.01
N TRP A 225 8.03 15.61 -15.11
CA TRP A 225 8.23 14.21 -15.49
C TRP A 225 7.61 13.24 -14.49
N LEU A 226 7.72 13.56 -13.19
CA LEU A 226 7.15 12.74 -12.12
C LEU A 226 5.64 12.90 -11.94
N LYS A 227 4.98 13.82 -12.62
CA LYS A 227 3.56 14.11 -12.45
C LYS A 227 2.66 12.87 -12.51
N PRO A 228 2.82 11.92 -13.45
CA PRO A 228 2.04 10.69 -13.47
C PRO A 228 2.28 9.80 -12.24
N ASN A 229 3.55 9.70 -11.80
CA ASN A 229 3.91 8.92 -10.62
C ASN A 229 3.40 9.57 -9.32
N LEU A 230 3.45 10.91 -9.24
CA LEU A 230 2.88 11.66 -8.11
C LEU A 230 1.37 11.47 -8.02
N LEU A 231 0.67 11.48 -9.16
CA LEU A 231 -0.75 11.16 -9.22
C LEU A 231 -1.03 9.75 -8.68
N PHE A 232 -0.26 8.78 -9.16
CA PHE A 232 -0.42 7.40 -8.73
C PHE A 232 -0.16 7.23 -7.22
N VAL A 233 0.90 7.84 -6.69
CA VAL A 233 1.20 7.89 -5.26
C VAL A 233 0.06 8.55 -4.49
N ALA A 234 -0.46 9.68 -4.94
CA ALA A 234 -1.55 10.37 -4.29
C ALA A 234 -2.82 9.50 -4.20
N ILE A 235 -3.18 8.82 -5.30
CA ILE A 235 -4.33 7.90 -5.32
C ILE A 235 -4.15 6.76 -4.31
N ILE A 236 -3.01 6.04 -4.37
CA ILE A 236 -2.75 4.91 -3.48
C ILE A 236 -2.69 5.35 -2.02
N SER A 237 -2.01 6.47 -1.73
CA SER A 237 -1.93 7.01 -0.35
C SER A 237 -3.29 7.44 0.17
N THR A 238 -4.16 8.02 -0.67
CA THR A 238 -5.53 8.38 -0.28
C THR A 238 -6.36 7.14 0.04
N ILE A 239 -6.30 6.11 -0.81
CA ILE A 239 -7.01 4.85 -0.56
C ILE A 239 -6.53 4.22 0.74
N ASN A 240 -5.21 4.13 0.96
CA ASN A 240 -4.65 3.57 2.19
C ASN A 240 -5.03 4.39 3.44
N ALA A 241 -5.07 5.73 3.33
CA ALA A 241 -5.48 6.59 4.44
C ALA A 241 -6.97 6.48 4.76
N LEU A 242 -7.85 6.39 3.76
CA LEU A 242 -9.29 6.18 3.96
C LEU A 242 -9.61 4.80 4.56
N MET A 243 -8.79 3.80 4.23
CA MET A 243 -8.90 2.43 4.75
C MET A 243 -8.11 2.21 6.04
N ALA A 244 -7.44 3.24 6.59
CA ALA A 244 -6.64 3.10 7.79
C ALA A 244 -7.55 2.69 8.98
N PHE A 245 -7.34 1.48 9.46
CA PHE A 245 -8.07 0.88 10.58
C PHE A 245 -7.09 0.34 11.63
N ASP A 246 -6.13 -0.48 11.19
CA ASP A 246 -5.27 -1.27 12.06
C ASP A 246 -4.47 -0.43 13.06
N VAL A 247 -3.80 0.62 12.57
CA VAL A 247 -2.98 1.52 13.41
C VAL A 247 -3.87 2.29 14.39
N LEU A 248 -5.05 2.75 13.96
CA LEU A 248 -6.02 3.42 14.83
C LEU A 248 -6.57 2.45 15.88
N TRP A 249 -6.86 1.22 15.49
CA TRP A 249 -7.34 0.16 16.40
C TRP A 249 -6.33 -0.13 17.51
N ILE A 250 -5.05 -0.24 17.14
CA ILE A 250 -3.98 -0.59 18.11
C ILE A 250 -3.61 0.60 18.99
N MET A 251 -3.40 1.81 18.41
CA MET A 251 -2.83 2.93 19.14
C MET A 251 -3.83 3.66 20.03
N THR A 252 -5.06 3.85 19.56
CA THR A 252 -5.99 4.79 20.22
C THR A 252 -7.40 4.24 20.41
N ARG A 253 -7.82 3.23 19.64
CA ARG A 253 -9.20 2.73 19.64
C ARG A 253 -10.25 3.83 19.49
N GLY A 254 -9.94 4.85 18.69
CA GLY A 254 -10.80 6.02 18.50
C GLY A 254 -10.65 7.13 19.52
N GLY A 255 -9.91 6.90 20.64
CA GLY A 255 -9.72 7.82 21.76
C GLY A 255 -8.58 8.85 21.56
N PRO A 256 -8.39 9.74 22.57
CA PRO A 256 -9.22 9.98 23.75
C PRO A 256 -10.61 10.55 23.38
N GLY A 257 -11.61 10.18 24.15
CA GLY A 257 -13.01 10.54 23.88
C GLY A 257 -13.52 9.96 22.56
N SER A 258 -13.43 10.65 21.47
CA SER A 258 -13.68 10.17 20.10
C SER A 258 -12.75 10.85 19.09
N ALA A 259 -11.67 11.46 19.60
CA ALA A 259 -10.85 12.40 18.83
C ALA A 259 -10.11 11.76 17.65
N THR A 260 -9.88 10.45 17.66
CA THR A 260 -9.26 9.71 16.55
C THR A 260 -10.27 8.80 15.82
N THR A 261 -11.58 8.98 16.07
CA THR A 261 -12.63 8.23 15.38
C THR A 261 -12.79 8.74 13.96
N VAL A 262 -12.17 8.06 13.00
CA VAL A 262 -12.37 8.24 11.57
C VAL A 262 -13.59 7.46 11.08
N LEU A 263 -14.03 7.69 9.83
CA LEU A 263 -15.23 7.06 9.28
C LEU A 263 -15.17 5.53 9.24
N ALA A 264 -14.00 4.96 8.90
CA ALA A 264 -13.77 3.53 8.95
C ALA A 264 -13.97 2.96 10.36
N TRP A 265 -13.45 3.64 11.37
CA TRP A 265 -13.63 3.27 12.78
C TRP A 265 -15.08 3.40 13.24
N LEU A 266 -15.76 4.49 12.87
CA LEU A 266 -17.17 4.69 13.20
C LEU A 266 -18.06 3.58 12.60
N GLY A 267 -17.83 3.21 11.35
CA GLY A 267 -18.55 2.10 10.70
C GLY A 267 -18.33 0.76 11.41
N TYR A 268 -17.08 0.48 11.83
CA TYR A 268 -16.75 -0.71 12.63
C TYR A 268 -17.46 -0.70 13.99
N LEU A 269 -17.41 0.40 14.76
CA LEU A 269 -18.07 0.53 16.04
C LEU A 269 -19.59 0.28 15.90
N THR A 270 -20.22 0.93 14.92
CA THR A 270 -21.66 0.83 14.69
C THR A 270 -22.06 -0.60 14.32
N ALA A 271 -21.31 -1.26 13.42
CA ALA A 271 -21.63 -2.61 13.00
C ALA A 271 -21.30 -3.66 14.07
N PHE A 272 -20.08 -3.69 14.60
CA PHE A 272 -19.57 -4.82 15.37
C PHE A 272 -19.59 -4.62 16.88
N GLN A 273 -19.60 -3.39 17.39
CA GLN A 273 -19.71 -3.15 18.83
C GLN A 273 -21.14 -2.78 19.26
N PHE A 274 -21.83 -1.97 18.45
CA PHE A 274 -23.22 -1.62 18.75
C PHE A 274 -24.23 -2.56 18.08
N PHE A 275 -23.77 -3.51 17.30
CA PHE A 275 -24.59 -4.51 16.59
C PHE A 275 -25.68 -3.92 15.68
N LYS A 276 -25.50 -2.68 15.22
CA LYS A 276 -26.36 -1.99 14.26
C LYS A 276 -25.88 -2.25 12.83
N PHE A 277 -26.03 -3.48 12.35
CA PHE A 277 -25.44 -3.91 11.07
C PHE A 277 -25.88 -3.07 9.88
N GLY A 278 -27.16 -2.70 9.78
CA GLY A 278 -27.68 -1.89 8.67
C GLY A 278 -27.11 -0.46 8.66
N GLU A 279 -27.10 0.21 9.81
CA GLU A 279 -26.55 1.56 9.97
C GLU A 279 -25.02 1.55 9.73
N GLY A 280 -24.30 0.56 10.30
CA GLY A 280 -22.88 0.38 10.08
C GLY A 280 -22.54 0.12 8.62
N ALA A 281 -23.31 -0.72 7.91
CA ALA A 281 -23.17 -0.95 6.49
C ALA A 281 -23.40 0.34 5.69
N ALA A 282 -24.39 1.16 6.03
CA ALA A 282 -24.63 2.44 5.36
C ALA A 282 -23.44 3.41 5.52
N ILE A 283 -22.87 3.53 6.73
CA ILE A 283 -21.66 4.33 6.98
C ILE A 283 -20.48 3.84 6.11
N LEU A 284 -20.25 2.53 6.05
CA LEU A 284 -19.16 1.94 5.25
C LEU A 284 -19.38 2.10 3.73
N TYR A 285 -20.65 2.15 3.29
CA TYR A 285 -20.97 2.52 1.90
C TYR A 285 -20.67 3.99 1.60
N VAL A 286 -20.93 4.90 2.53
CA VAL A 286 -20.50 6.31 2.38
C VAL A 286 -18.98 6.40 2.21
N LEU A 287 -18.21 5.62 3.00
CA LEU A 287 -16.76 5.55 2.84
C LEU A 287 -16.35 5.00 1.46
N THR A 288 -17.06 3.97 0.97
CA THR A 288 -16.82 3.38 -0.36
C THR A 288 -17.10 4.40 -1.47
N LEU A 289 -18.23 5.11 -1.40
CA LEU A 289 -18.56 6.17 -2.36
C LEU A 289 -17.55 7.30 -2.33
N LEU A 290 -17.12 7.74 -1.15
CA LEU A 290 -16.06 8.74 -0.99
C LEU A 290 -14.76 8.30 -1.67
N SER A 291 -14.36 7.05 -1.49
CA SER A 291 -13.18 6.48 -2.14
C SER A 291 -13.27 6.50 -3.67
N PHE A 292 -14.44 6.16 -4.23
CA PHE A 292 -14.68 6.19 -5.68
C PHE A 292 -14.71 7.62 -6.22
N VAL A 293 -15.40 8.54 -5.54
CA VAL A 293 -15.46 9.95 -5.95
C VAL A 293 -14.07 10.58 -5.97
N LEU A 294 -13.27 10.36 -4.94
CA LEU A 294 -11.90 10.87 -4.88
C LEU A 294 -11.02 10.28 -5.99
N ALA A 295 -11.15 8.97 -6.27
CA ALA A 295 -10.40 8.35 -7.36
C ALA A 295 -10.78 8.94 -8.73
N ILE A 296 -12.09 9.12 -8.99
CA ILE A 296 -12.57 9.76 -10.22
C ILE A 296 -12.06 11.20 -10.32
N LEU A 297 -12.13 11.95 -9.21
CA LEU A 297 -11.63 13.32 -9.15
C LEU A 297 -10.13 13.41 -9.47
N TYR A 298 -9.31 12.52 -8.90
CA TYR A 298 -7.89 12.46 -9.22
C TYR A 298 -7.64 12.21 -10.72
N PHE A 299 -8.38 11.27 -11.32
CA PHE A 299 -8.26 11.01 -12.76
C PHE A 299 -8.74 12.19 -13.61
N ALA A 300 -9.79 12.89 -13.20
CA ALA A 300 -10.33 14.04 -13.93
C ALA A 300 -9.38 15.25 -13.86
N VAL A 301 -8.80 15.54 -12.69
CA VAL A 301 -7.98 16.75 -12.46
C VAL A 301 -6.53 16.55 -12.90
N LEU A 302 -5.94 15.41 -12.58
CA LEU A 302 -4.51 15.16 -12.73
C LEU A 302 -4.18 14.15 -13.84
N GLY A 303 -5.18 13.45 -14.37
CA GLY A 303 -4.97 12.46 -15.43
C GLY A 303 -4.34 13.08 -16.69
N PRO A 304 -3.63 12.30 -17.50
CA PRO A 304 -3.01 12.80 -18.72
C PRO A 304 -4.10 13.37 -19.64
N ARG A 305 -4.04 14.68 -19.89
CA ARG A 305 -4.87 15.27 -20.94
C ARG A 305 -4.52 14.56 -22.23
N ARG A 306 -5.51 14.00 -22.93
CA ARG A 306 -5.33 13.47 -24.29
C ARG A 306 -4.82 14.61 -25.15
N THR A 307 -3.50 14.74 -25.30
CA THR A 307 -2.95 15.48 -26.42
C THR A 307 -3.42 14.74 -27.65
N ALA A 308 -4.17 15.44 -28.52
CA ALA A 308 -4.54 14.91 -29.82
C ALA A 308 -3.27 14.32 -30.47
N PRO A 309 -3.36 13.16 -31.15
CA PRO A 309 -2.20 12.62 -31.82
C PRO A 309 -1.69 13.72 -32.77
N VAL A 310 -0.46 14.18 -32.53
CA VAL A 310 0.25 15.00 -33.51
C VAL A 310 0.30 14.09 -34.74
N GLY A 311 -0.52 14.44 -35.72
CA GLY A 311 -0.65 13.67 -36.95
C GLY A 311 0.73 13.48 -37.56
N ALA A 312 1.04 12.26 -37.97
CA ALA A 312 2.25 11.87 -38.70
C ALA A 312 2.38 12.57 -40.09
N GLY A 313 1.78 13.73 -40.25
CA GLY A 313 1.75 14.56 -41.45
C GLY A 313 2.54 15.86 -41.38
N GLY A 314 3.25 16.14 -40.28
CA GLY A 314 3.86 17.48 -40.04
C GLY A 314 5.37 17.59 -40.22
N LEU A 315 6.02 16.71 -40.99
CA LEU A 315 7.44 16.86 -41.36
C LEU A 315 7.66 17.36 -42.80
N ALA A 316 6.62 17.86 -43.44
CA ALA A 316 6.77 18.54 -44.75
C ALA A 316 6.29 19.98 -44.61
N ALA A 317 7.19 20.90 -44.87
CA ALA A 317 7.03 22.33 -44.96
C ALA A 317 7.40 23.11 -43.68
N LEU A 318 8.68 23.40 -43.51
CA LEU A 318 9.10 24.66 -42.93
C LEU A 318 9.04 25.74 -44.03
N PRO A 319 8.07 26.65 -44.02
CA PRO A 319 8.20 27.90 -44.77
C PRO A 319 9.15 28.80 -43.98
N GLY A 320 10.24 29.20 -44.60
CA GLY A 320 11.03 30.31 -44.11
C GLY A 320 10.13 31.53 -43.98
N GLY A 321 9.86 31.99 -42.77
CA GLY A 321 8.99 33.13 -42.52
C GLY A 321 9.13 33.60 -41.09
N ARG A 322 9.77 34.74 -40.91
CA ARG A 322 9.83 35.57 -39.71
C ARG A 322 8.47 35.66 -39.04
N GLY A 323 8.30 35.01 -37.90
CA GLY A 323 7.13 35.17 -37.04
C GLY A 323 7.54 35.01 -35.58
N ARG A 324 7.80 36.12 -34.91
CA ARG A 324 7.93 36.20 -33.45
C ARG A 324 6.59 35.79 -32.82
N HIS A 325 6.43 34.51 -32.49
CA HIS A 325 5.46 34.12 -31.47
C HIS A 325 6.19 34.00 -30.15
N GLY A 326 5.87 34.93 -29.25
CA GLY A 326 6.44 34.99 -27.91
C GLY A 326 6.18 33.74 -27.14
N MET A 327 7.16 32.82 -27.10
CA MET A 327 7.38 32.06 -25.89
C MET A 327 7.58 33.14 -24.81
N ALA A 328 6.69 33.19 -23.83
CA ALA A 328 6.91 33.94 -22.62
C ALA A 328 8.24 33.48 -22.04
N VAL A 329 9.29 34.18 -22.37
CA VAL A 329 10.59 34.06 -21.74
C VAL A 329 10.36 34.51 -20.31
N LEU A 330 10.15 33.56 -19.42
CA LEU A 330 10.19 33.85 -18.00
C LEU A 330 11.47 34.66 -17.77
N PRO A 331 11.39 35.83 -17.11
CA PRO A 331 12.51 36.71 -16.95
C PRO A 331 13.71 35.90 -16.46
N SER A 332 14.84 36.07 -17.12
CA SER A 332 16.11 35.48 -16.74
C SER A 332 16.44 35.96 -15.33
N PHE A 333 15.93 35.25 -14.33
CA PHE A 333 16.36 35.46 -12.95
C PHE A 333 17.81 35.04 -12.93
N ARG A 334 18.72 35.98 -13.08
CA ARG A 334 20.14 35.81 -12.82
C ARG A 334 20.32 35.91 -11.31
N PRO A 335 20.42 34.81 -10.56
CA PRO A 335 20.91 34.90 -9.20
C PRO A 335 22.43 35.02 -9.29
N ARG A 336 22.92 36.23 -9.46
CA ARG A 336 24.33 36.56 -9.23
C ARG A 336 24.50 36.98 -7.78
N VAL A 337 24.30 36.06 -6.86
CA VAL A 337 24.93 36.16 -5.54
C VAL A 337 25.53 34.81 -5.24
N ARG A 338 26.79 34.62 -5.64
CA ARG A 338 27.61 33.52 -5.12
C ARG A 338 28.09 33.94 -3.75
N LEU A 339 27.29 33.66 -2.73
CA LEU A 339 27.61 33.94 -1.33
C LEU A 339 28.78 33.08 -0.78
N LEU A 340 29.19 32.03 -1.49
CA LEU A 340 30.22 31.09 -0.98
C LEU A 340 31.24 30.70 -2.06
N PRO A 341 32.54 30.51 -1.70
CA PRO A 341 33.56 29.95 -2.56
C PRO A 341 33.17 28.54 -3.06
N ARG A 342 33.49 28.20 -4.32
CA ARG A 342 33.15 26.89 -4.93
C ARG A 342 33.57 25.65 -4.09
N PRO A 343 34.74 25.60 -3.41
CA PRO A 343 35.10 24.45 -2.57
C PRO A 343 34.18 24.33 -1.35
N LEU A 344 33.90 25.45 -0.67
CA LEU A 344 33.02 25.46 0.50
C LEU A 344 31.58 25.06 0.15
N ALA A 345 31.03 25.55 -0.98
CA ALA A 345 29.71 25.16 -1.47
C ALA A 345 29.62 23.65 -1.77
N ARG A 346 30.71 23.02 -2.26
CA ARG A 346 30.78 21.56 -2.49
C ARG A 346 30.85 20.78 -1.18
N VAL A 347 31.60 21.24 -0.20
CA VAL A 347 31.71 20.61 1.12
C VAL A 347 30.37 20.67 1.83
N LEU A 348 29.69 21.84 1.84
CA LEU A 348 28.37 22.01 2.44
C LEU A 348 27.31 21.17 1.73
N ALA A 349 27.34 21.07 0.39
CA ALA A 349 26.43 20.21 -0.35
C ALA A 349 26.63 18.72 -0.06
N ARG A 350 27.89 18.27 0.09
CA ARG A 350 28.20 16.89 0.52
C ARG A 350 27.78 16.64 1.97
N GLY A 351 28.09 17.56 2.88
CA GLY A 351 27.67 17.48 4.28
C GLY A 351 26.16 17.43 4.41
N GLY A 352 25.43 18.31 3.72
CA GLY A 352 23.97 18.31 3.67
C GLY A 352 23.40 17.00 3.11
N PHE A 353 23.99 16.43 2.07
CA PHE A 353 23.57 15.13 1.52
C PHE A 353 23.71 14.01 2.56
N TRP A 354 24.85 13.92 3.25
CA TRP A 354 25.07 12.90 4.27
C TRP A 354 24.21 13.12 5.52
N ALA A 355 23.95 14.38 5.89
CA ALA A 355 23.01 14.69 6.98
C ALA A 355 21.59 14.19 6.66
N VAL A 356 21.11 14.45 5.44
CA VAL A 356 19.81 13.92 4.99
C VAL A 356 19.81 12.38 4.95
N ALA A 357 20.90 11.76 4.46
CA ALA A 357 21.02 10.31 4.44
C ALA A 357 20.98 9.70 5.86
N LEU A 358 21.67 10.33 6.80
CA LEU A 358 21.66 9.94 8.21
C LEU A 358 20.28 10.13 8.84
N LEU A 359 19.62 11.26 8.59
CA LEU A 359 18.25 11.50 9.09
C LEU A 359 17.25 10.47 8.55
N VAL A 360 17.33 10.14 7.26
CA VAL A 360 16.49 9.10 6.65
C VAL A 360 16.80 7.72 7.24
N PHE A 361 18.07 7.41 7.47
CA PHE A 361 18.48 6.17 8.13
C PHE A 361 17.92 6.10 9.56
N LEU A 362 18.15 7.13 10.37
CA LEU A 362 17.67 7.19 11.75
C LEU A 362 16.13 7.14 11.80
N TRP A 363 15.44 7.89 10.96
CA TRP A 363 13.99 7.88 10.86
C TRP A 363 13.44 6.46 10.60
N SER A 364 14.10 5.69 9.74
CA SER A 364 13.64 4.35 9.39
C SER A 364 14.11 3.27 10.38
N ALA A 365 15.33 3.38 10.89
CA ALA A 365 15.97 2.35 11.70
C ALA A 365 15.71 2.48 13.20
N LEU A 366 15.63 3.72 13.73
CA LEU A 366 15.58 3.95 15.17
C LEU A 366 14.37 3.31 15.86
N PRO A 367 13.13 3.42 15.34
CA PRO A 367 11.99 2.75 15.96
C PRO A 367 12.15 1.21 15.97
N VAL A 368 12.71 0.65 14.90
CA VAL A 368 12.95 -0.80 14.79
C VAL A 368 14.06 -1.25 15.76
N ALA A 369 15.12 -0.45 15.90
CA ALA A 369 16.16 -0.70 16.88
C ALA A 369 15.62 -0.62 18.32
N ALA A 370 14.73 0.35 18.61
CA ALA A 370 14.03 0.42 19.88
C ALA A 370 13.20 -0.84 20.16
N LEU A 371 12.46 -1.34 19.14
CA LEU A 371 11.71 -2.60 19.27
C LEU A 371 12.61 -3.79 19.60
N LEU A 372 13.75 -3.90 18.92
CA LEU A 372 14.73 -4.96 19.20
C LEU A 372 15.28 -4.83 20.61
N LEU A 373 15.64 -3.63 21.05
CA LEU A 373 16.10 -3.39 22.42
C LEU A 373 15.04 -3.79 23.44
N MET A 374 13.79 -3.34 23.27
CA MET A 374 12.68 -3.67 24.16
C MET A 374 12.38 -5.17 24.21
N SER A 375 12.56 -5.90 23.10
CA SER A 375 12.38 -7.36 23.09
C SER A 375 13.43 -8.10 23.91
N LEU A 376 14.59 -7.49 24.13
CA LEU A 376 15.71 -8.02 24.91
C LEU A 376 15.77 -7.44 26.35
N THR A 377 14.83 -6.56 26.72
CA THR A 377 14.77 -5.87 28.02
C THR A 377 13.92 -6.71 28.99
N PRO A 378 14.35 -6.87 30.26
CA PRO A 378 13.52 -7.50 31.29
C PRO A 378 12.16 -6.84 31.43
N ALA A 379 11.10 -7.63 31.69
CA ALA A 379 9.73 -7.10 31.74
C ALA A 379 9.54 -6.00 32.81
N ALA A 380 10.26 -6.06 33.92
CA ALA A 380 10.21 -5.06 34.99
C ALA A 380 10.74 -3.69 34.53
N ASP A 381 11.79 -3.68 33.69
CA ASP A 381 12.37 -2.42 33.19
C ASP A 381 11.45 -1.72 32.20
N LEU A 382 10.66 -2.49 31.43
CA LEU A 382 9.74 -1.94 30.43
C LEU A 382 8.60 -1.11 31.01
N ILE A 383 8.30 -1.29 32.30
CA ILE A 383 7.23 -0.59 33.02
C ILE A 383 7.77 0.28 34.15
N ARG A 384 9.08 0.47 34.21
CA ARG A 384 9.75 1.26 35.24
C ARG A 384 9.31 2.73 35.17
N THR A 385 9.10 3.32 36.35
CA THR A 385 8.83 4.77 36.50
C THR A 385 9.89 5.39 37.43
N PRO A 386 10.59 6.45 36.98
CA PRO A 386 10.47 7.10 35.67
C PRO A 386 10.93 6.21 34.53
N ALA A 387 10.32 6.40 33.38
CA ALA A 387 10.67 5.65 32.17
C ALA A 387 12.15 5.83 31.81
N SER A 388 12.79 4.77 31.31
CA SER A 388 14.16 4.81 30.75
C SER A 388 14.27 3.79 29.61
N MET A 389 15.04 4.14 28.58
CA MET A 389 15.35 3.22 27.48
C MET A 389 16.60 2.38 27.73
N VAL A 390 17.34 2.66 28.81
CA VAL A 390 18.54 1.90 29.18
C VAL A 390 18.12 0.69 30.02
N PRO A 391 18.26 -0.56 29.51
CA PRO A 391 17.89 -1.75 30.28
C PRO A 391 18.93 -2.04 31.36
N SER A 392 18.47 -2.61 32.49
CA SER A 392 19.36 -3.09 33.56
C SER A 392 20.20 -4.30 33.14
N ALA A 393 19.64 -5.12 32.26
CA ALA A 393 20.29 -6.30 31.69
C ALA A 393 19.71 -6.61 30.28
N ILE A 394 20.44 -7.42 29.51
CA ILE A 394 19.95 -7.96 28.24
C ILE A 394 19.55 -9.43 28.49
N THR A 395 18.31 -9.79 28.16
CA THR A 395 17.78 -11.13 28.33
C THR A 395 17.12 -11.69 27.07
N LEU A 396 17.15 -13.01 26.90
CA LEU A 396 16.40 -13.75 25.89
C LEU A 396 15.11 -14.38 26.44
N ASP A 397 14.80 -14.20 27.73
CA ASP A 397 13.65 -14.81 28.41
C ASP A 397 12.33 -14.48 27.73
N ASN A 398 12.20 -13.27 27.17
CA ASN A 398 11.01 -12.87 26.39
C ASN A 398 10.80 -13.76 25.15
N PHE A 399 11.89 -14.11 24.46
CA PHE A 399 11.82 -15.04 23.31
C PHE A 399 11.57 -16.47 23.75
N VAL A 400 12.21 -16.91 24.83
CA VAL A 400 11.99 -18.25 25.41
C VAL A 400 10.55 -18.42 25.86
N SER A 401 9.95 -17.41 26.52
CA SER A 401 8.55 -17.42 26.96
C SER A 401 7.54 -17.54 25.83
N VAL A 402 7.90 -17.04 24.63
CA VAL A 402 7.05 -17.06 23.42
C VAL A 402 7.25 -18.36 22.61
N LEU A 403 8.50 -18.79 22.42
CA LEU A 403 8.84 -19.95 21.58
C LEU A 403 8.73 -21.28 22.32
N LEU A 404 9.03 -21.27 23.62
CA LEU A 404 9.06 -22.46 24.50
C LEU A 404 8.26 -22.17 25.78
N PRO A 405 6.92 -22.02 25.67
CA PRO A 405 6.09 -21.70 26.82
C PRO A 405 6.28 -22.66 27.98
N GLY A 406 6.39 -22.13 29.21
CA GLY A 406 6.57 -22.92 30.44
C GLY A 406 8.02 -23.23 30.83
N ARG A 407 9.03 -22.78 30.05
CA ARG A 407 10.46 -23.03 30.39
C ARG A 407 11.12 -21.87 31.15
N VAL A 408 10.48 -20.71 31.28
CA VAL A 408 11.03 -19.60 32.07
C VAL A 408 10.57 -19.74 33.51
N ALA A 409 11.51 -19.99 34.40
CA ALA A 409 11.23 -20.14 35.83
C ALA A 409 10.65 -18.85 36.42
N GLY A 410 9.56 -18.95 37.16
CA GLY A 410 8.94 -17.81 37.87
C GLY A 410 8.05 -16.90 37.03
N GLN A 411 7.91 -17.13 35.71
CA GLN A 411 6.96 -16.38 34.86
C GLN A 411 5.84 -17.30 34.36
N ALA A 412 4.61 -17.00 34.74
CA ALA A 412 3.45 -17.61 34.09
C ALA A 412 3.39 -17.12 32.64
N SER A 413 3.58 -18.01 31.66
CA SER A 413 3.44 -17.66 30.24
C SER A 413 2.02 -17.14 29.99
N SER A 414 1.89 -15.93 29.45
CA SER A 414 0.57 -15.41 29.07
C SER A 414 -0.08 -16.33 28.02
N VAL A 415 -1.40 -16.45 28.06
CA VAL A 415 -2.18 -17.24 27.09
C VAL A 415 -1.85 -16.81 25.66
N GLN A 416 -1.58 -15.53 25.44
CA GLN A 416 -1.23 -15.00 24.12
C GLN A 416 0.18 -15.45 23.68
N ALA A 417 1.15 -15.48 24.58
CA ALA A 417 2.51 -15.96 24.29
C ALA A 417 2.48 -17.42 23.79
N GLN A 418 1.69 -18.29 24.44
CA GLN A 418 1.54 -19.68 24.06
C GLN A 418 0.95 -19.88 22.64
N ARG A 419 0.21 -18.90 22.15
CA ARG A 419 -0.45 -18.96 20.81
C ARG A 419 0.46 -18.50 19.67
N VAL A 420 1.56 -17.81 19.96
CA VAL A 420 2.44 -17.20 18.94
C VAL A 420 2.99 -18.23 17.94
N PRO A 421 3.56 -19.38 18.34
CA PRO A 421 4.13 -20.33 17.37
C PRO A 421 3.09 -20.83 16.37
N LEU A 422 1.88 -21.19 16.84
CA LEU A 422 0.82 -21.66 15.95
C LEU A 422 0.30 -20.54 15.05
N SER A 423 0.21 -19.30 15.55
CA SER A 423 -0.24 -18.15 14.75
C SER A 423 0.74 -17.76 13.66
N LEU A 424 2.05 -17.91 13.88
CA LEU A 424 3.07 -17.75 12.83
C LEU A 424 2.89 -18.80 11.73
N LEU A 425 2.64 -20.06 12.09
CA LEU A 425 2.33 -21.12 11.11
C LEU A 425 1.04 -20.85 10.36
N ASN A 426 -0.01 -20.36 11.03
CA ASN A 426 -1.27 -19.99 10.39
C ASN A 426 -1.06 -18.87 9.38
N SER A 427 -0.33 -17.80 9.77
CA SER A 427 -0.02 -16.67 8.89
C SER A 427 0.77 -17.13 7.66
N PHE A 428 1.76 -18.03 7.86
CA PHE A 428 2.55 -18.58 6.77
C PHE A 428 1.70 -19.43 5.83
N ALA A 429 0.90 -20.35 6.37
CA ALA A 429 0.06 -21.24 5.57
C ALA A 429 -0.98 -20.48 4.76
N VAL A 430 -1.71 -19.55 5.42
CA VAL A 430 -2.70 -18.71 4.74
C VAL A 430 -2.02 -17.85 3.67
N GLY A 431 -0.92 -17.17 4.03
CA GLY A 431 -0.19 -16.29 3.11
C GLY A 431 0.37 -17.03 1.89
N ALA A 432 0.97 -18.20 2.09
CA ALA A 432 1.53 -19.01 1.01
C ALA A 432 0.45 -19.51 0.03
N VAL A 433 -0.67 -20.03 0.56
CA VAL A 433 -1.77 -20.55 -0.29
C VAL A 433 -2.42 -19.41 -1.06
N VAL A 434 -2.76 -18.30 -0.39
CA VAL A 434 -3.42 -17.17 -1.05
C VAL A 434 -2.51 -16.54 -2.10
N ALA A 435 -1.21 -16.37 -1.81
CA ALA A 435 -0.24 -15.86 -2.77
C ALA A 435 -0.13 -16.78 -4.00
N ALA A 436 -0.03 -18.09 -3.80
CA ALA A 436 0.05 -19.06 -4.89
C ALA A 436 -1.21 -19.03 -5.77
N VAL A 437 -2.40 -19.11 -5.18
CA VAL A 437 -3.68 -19.07 -5.90
C VAL A 437 -3.83 -17.74 -6.67
N SER A 438 -3.56 -16.61 -6.00
CA SER A 438 -3.68 -15.29 -6.62
C SER A 438 -2.70 -15.11 -7.78
N VAL A 439 -1.47 -15.61 -7.67
CA VAL A 439 -0.47 -15.51 -8.75
C VAL A 439 -0.82 -16.41 -9.92
N VAL A 440 -1.29 -17.63 -9.69
CA VAL A 440 -1.71 -18.54 -10.77
C VAL A 440 -2.87 -17.93 -11.56
N LEU A 441 -3.95 -17.55 -10.90
CA LEU A 441 -5.12 -16.94 -11.53
C LEU A 441 -4.79 -15.58 -12.15
N GLY A 442 -4.03 -14.75 -11.43
CA GLY A 442 -3.58 -13.45 -11.90
C GLY A 442 -2.67 -13.53 -13.13
N THR A 443 -1.83 -14.57 -13.24
CA THR A 443 -0.97 -14.78 -14.39
C THR A 443 -1.78 -15.12 -15.64
N LEU A 444 -2.75 -16.03 -15.54
CA LEU A 444 -3.63 -16.40 -16.64
C LEU A 444 -4.45 -15.20 -17.13
N ALA A 445 -5.12 -14.50 -16.20
CA ALA A 445 -5.91 -13.33 -16.53
C ALA A 445 -5.03 -12.17 -17.03
N GLY A 446 -3.90 -11.91 -16.40
CA GLY A 446 -2.95 -10.86 -16.77
C GLY A 446 -2.41 -11.04 -18.19
N TYR A 447 -2.07 -12.26 -18.58
CA TYR A 447 -1.70 -12.57 -19.97
C TYR A 447 -2.81 -12.21 -20.96
N ALA A 448 -4.03 -12.67 -20.71
CA ALA A 448 -5.16 -12.41 -21.59
C ALA A 448 -5.50 -10.91 -21.68
N PHE A 449 -5.49 -10.19 -20.58
CA PHE A 449 -5.69 -8.74 -20.55
C PHE A 449 -4.59 -7.98 -21.30
N ALA A 450 -3.32 -8.39 -21.19
CA ALA A 450 -2.21 -7.75 -21.91
C ALA A 450 -2.29 -7.93 -23.42
N ARG A 451 -2.87 -9.03 -23.90
CA ARG A 451 -2.97 -9.34 -25.33
C ARG A 451 -4.25 -8.82 -25.99
N HIS A 452 -5.33 -8.67 -25.23
CA HIS A 452 -6.67 -8.31 -25.74
C HIS A 452 -7.23 -7.01 -25.15
N ASP A 453 -6.36 -6.05 -24.79
CA ASP A 453 -6.67 -4.75 -24.18
C ASP A 453 -7.61 -3.87 -25.03
N LYS A 454 -7.69 -4.11 -26.35
CA LYS A 454 -8.55 -3.35 -27.28
C LYS A 454 -10.00 -3.85 -27.31
N ALA A 455 -10.26 -5.08 -26.88
CA ALA A 455 -11.60 -5.65 -26.89
C ALA A 455 -12.46 -4.99 -25.79
N PRO A 456 -13.68 -4.50 -26.12
CA PRO A 456 -14.52 -3.76 -25.16
C PRO A 456 -14.82 -4.56 -23.87
N ALA A 457 -15.12 -5.85 -24.00
CA ALA A 457 -15.39 -6.72 -22.87
C ALA A 457 -14.17 -6.85 -21.93
N PHE A 458 -12.96 -7.00 -22.47
CA PHE A 458 -11.72 -7.08 -21.68
C PHE A 458 -11.41 -5.74 -21.00
N LYS A 459 -11.63 -4.64 -21.70
CA LYS A 459 -11.46 -3.30 -21.12
C LYS A 459 -12.43 -3.07 -19.97
N LEU A 460 -13.71 -3.42 -20.15
CA LEU A 460 -14.73 -3.27 -19.09
C LEU A 460 -14.41 -4.16 -17.89
N SER A 461 -14.07 -5.44 -18.12
CA SER A 461 -13.70 -6.38 -17.04
C SER A 461 -12.47 -5.91 -16.26
N LEU A 462 -11.48 -5.36 -16.95
CA LEU A 462 -10.29 -4.81 -16.30
C LEU A 462 -10.63 -3.60 -15.42
N TRP A 463 -11.48 -2.68 -15.91
CA TRP A 463 -11.96 -1.56 -15.11
C TRP A 463 -12.77 -2.03 -13.91
N ALA A 464 -13.63 -3.04 -14.08
CA ALA A 464 -14.36 -3.65 -12.98
C ALA A 464 -13.39 -4.21 -11.91
N LEU A 465 -12.36 -4.96 -12.33
CA LEU A 465 -11.31 -5.45 -11.41
C LEU A 465 -10.58 -4.33 -10.68
N LEU A 466 -10.27 -3.22 -11.34
CA LEU A 466 -9.60 -2.08 -10.70
C LEU A 466 -10.53 -1.37 -9.69
N LEU A 467 -11.82 -1.26 -10.01
CA LEU A 467 -12.81 -0.69 -9.09
C LEU A 467 -12.95 -1.51 -7.81
N THR A 468 -12.89 -2.85 -7.89
CA THR A 468 -12.96 -3.69 -6.67
C THR A 468 -11.80 -3.40 -5.71
N ARG A 469 -10.64 -2.96 -6.21
CA ARG A 469 -9.50 -2.59 -5.38
C ARG A 469 -9.74 -1.33 -4.53
N MET A 470 -10.68 -0.48 -4.94
CA MET A 470 -11.04 0.75 -4.22
C MET A 470 -12.10 0.50 -3.13
N THR A 471 -12.65 -0.71 -3.06
CA THR A 471 -13.64 -1.07 -2.03
C THR A 471 -12.94 -1.27 -0.69
N PRO A 472 -13.32 -0.53 0.37
CA PRO A 472 -12.77 -0.75 1.70
C PRO A 472 -13.02 -2.17 2.22
N GLY A 473 -11.99 -2.80 2.82
CA GLY A 473 -12.13 -4.14 3.39
C GLY A 473 -13.25 -4.22 4.45
N LEU A 474 -13.45 -3.16 5.23
CA LEU A 474 -14.53 -3.05 6.21
C LEU A 474 -15.93 -3.20 5.60
N THR A 475 -16.14 -2.72 4.36
CA THR A 475 -17.43 -2.88 3.66
C THR A 475 -17.69 -4.34 3.28
N LEU A 476 -16.64 -5.12 3.06
CA LEU A 476 -16.74 -6.54 2.70
C LEU A 476 -16.74 -7.46 3.93
N VAL A 477 -16.16 -7.05 5.05
CA VAL A 477 -16.00 -7.94 6.21
C VAL A 477 -17.33 -8.35 6.84
N LEU A 478 -18.31 -7.45 6.89
CA LEU A 478 -19.63 -7.74 7.44
C LEU A 478 -20.40 -8.81 6.63
N PRO A 479 -20.52 -8.69 5.29
CA PRO A 479 -21.05 -9.77 4.45
C PRO A 479 -20.31 -11.10 4.60
N PHE A 480 -18.98 -11.07 4.66
CA PHE A 480 -18.20 -12.28 4.87
C PHE A 480 -18.49 -12.92 6.22
N PHE A 481 -18.58 -12.11 7.29
CA PHE A 481 -18.92 -12.61 8.63
C PHE A 481 -20.26 -13.32 8.63
N ILE A 482 -21.31 -12.70 8.06
CA ILE A 482 -22.65 -13.29 8.02
C ILE A 482 -22.68 -14.55 7.13
N GLY A 483 -22.08 -14.47 5.94
CA GLY A 483 -22.05 -15.58 4.99
C GLY A 483 -21.26 -16.79 5.52
N PHE A 484 -20.07 -16.57 6.09
CA PHE A 484 -19.27 -17.66 6.67
C PHE A 484 -19.89 -18.23 7.94
N ARG A 485 -20.59 -17.40 8.73
CA ARG A 485 -21.37 -17.90 9.87
C ARG A 485 -22.48 -18.86 9.41
N ALA A 486 -23.20 -18.49 8.37
CA ALA A 486 -24.25 -19.33 7.79
C ALA A 486 -23.69 -20.63 7.17
N ALA A 487 -22.48 -20.57 6.59
CA ALA A 487 -21.80 -21.72 6.00
C ALA A 487 -21.00 -22.57 7.02
N GLY A 488 -20.96 -22.19 8.30
CA GLY A 488 -20.15 -22.89 9.33
C GLY A 488 -18.63 -22.76 9.13
N LEU A 489 -18.18 -21.74 8.40
CA LEU A 489 -16.77 -21.51 8.08
C LEU A 489 -16.08 -20.47 8.99
N ILE A 490 -16.78 -19.86 9.94
CA ILE A 490 -16.17 -18.98 10.94
C ILE A 490 -15.10 -19.76 11.71
N ASP A 491 -14.03 -19.07 12.08
CA ASP A 491 -12.87 -19.62 12.80
C ASP A 491 -12.12 -20.71 12.01
N THR A 492 -12.03 -20.55 10.69
CA THR A 492 -11.26 -21.43 9.81
C THR A 492 -10.22 -20.66 8.98
N ARG A 493 -9.10 -21.32 8.67
CA ARG A 493 -8.10 -20.78 7.71
C ARG A 493 -8.70 -20.59 6.32
N THR A 494 -9.68 -21.42 5.93
CA THR A 494 -10.37 -21.32 4.64
C THR A 494 -11.12 -20.02 4.51
N ALA A 495 -11.84 -19.57 5.56
CA ALA A 495 -12.50 -18.26 5.55
C ALA A 495 -11.52 -17.11 5.28
N LEU A 496 -10.34 -17.16 5.91
CA LEU A 496 -9.28 -16.17 5.67
C LEU A 496 -8.74 -16.24 4.23
N MET A 497 -8.46 -17.46 3.73
CA MET A 497 -7.94 -17.64 2.37
C MET A 497 -8.91 -17.10 1.32
N VAL A 498 -10.20 -17.37 1.46
CA VAL A 498 -11.25 -16.86 0.55
C VAL A 498 -11.36 -15.33 0.66
N SER A 499 -11.41 -14.79 1.89
CA SER A 499 -11.51 -13.34 2.09
C SER A 499 -10.31 -12.58 1.51
N TYR A 500 -9.10 -13.10 1.68
CA TYR A 500 -7.89 -12.43 1.20
C TYR A 500 -7.77 -12.44 -0.33
N CYS A 501 -8.37 -13.42 -1.01
CA CYS A 501 -8.51 -13.39 -2.46
C CYS A 501 -9.28 -12.17 -2.97
N SER A 502 -10.16 -11.54 -2.15
CA SER A 502 -10.95 -10.38 -2.56
C SER A 502 -10.11 -9.19 -3.00
N PHE A 503 -8.98 -8.93 -2.35
CA PHE A 503 -8.10 -7.82 -2.68
C PHE A 503 -6.79 -8.24 -3.38
N LEU A 504 -6.40 -9.53 -3.30
CA LEU A 504 -5.16 -10.01 -3.90
C LEU A 504 -5.31 -10.47 -5.35
N LEU A 505 -6.47 -11.00 -5.77
CA LEU A 505 -6.73 -11.36 -7.16
C LEU A 505 -6.69 -10.15 -8.11
N PRO A 506 -7.36 -9.02 -7.83
CA PRO A 506 -7.23 -7.83 -8.66
C PRO A 506 -5.80 -7.31 -8.73
N LEU A 507 -5.07 -7.31 -7.60
CA LEU A 507 -3.69 -6.86 -7.53
C LEU A 507 -2.76 -7.73 -8.38
N SER A 508 -2.80 -9.04 -8.20
CA SER A 508 -1.96 -9.99 -8.94
C SER A 508 -2.24 -9.95 -10.45
N THR A 509 -3.51 -9.83 -10.84
CA THR A 509 -3.92 -9.69 -12.25
C THR A 509 -3.33 -8.42 -12.87
N TRP A 510 -3.43 -7.29 -12.17
CA TRP A 510 -2.89 -6.02 -12.66
C TRP A 510 -1.37 -6.04 -12.77
N MET A 511 -0.67 -6.57 -11.76
CA MET A 511 0.78 -6.72 -11.79
C MET A 511 1.23 -7.61 -12.95
N MET A 512 0.65 -8.80 -13.08
CA MET A 512 1.02 -9.73 -14.15
C MET A 512 0.70 -9.18 -15.54
N ARG A 513 -0.42 -8.46 -15.71
CA ARG A 513 -0.72 -7.74 -16.96
C ARG A 513 0.42 -6.79 -17.32
N SER A 514 0.88 -5.97 -16.39
CA SER A 514 1.97 -5.00 -16.63
C SER A 514 3.26 -5.66 -17.08
N TYR A 515 3.59 -6.83 -16.52
CA TYR A 515 4.74 -7.61 -16.94
C TYR A 515 4.57 -8.18 -18.36
N PHE A 516 3.41 -8.74 -18.68
CA PHE A 516 3.14 -9.26 -20.04
C PHE A 516 3.08 -8.17 -21.11
N GLU A 517 2.65 -6.96 -20.78
CA GLU A 517 2.71 -5.80 -21.69
C GLU A 517 4.14 -5.42 -22.07
N GLY A 518 5.10 -5.69 -21.21
CA GLY A 518 6.54 -5.51 -21.48
C GLY A 518 7.12 -6.54 -22.45
N VAL A 519 6.44 -7.67 -22.67
CA VAL A 519 6.90 -8.74 -23.56
C VAL A 519 6.43 -8.48 -24.99
N PRO A 520 7.32 -8.41 -25.99
CA PRO A 520 6.96 -8.19 -27.38
C PRO A 520 5.95 -9.23 -27.91
N ARG A 521 4.90 -8.77 -28.57
CA ARG A 521 3.87 -9.66 -29.18
C ARG A 521 4.43 -10.56 -30.31
N SER A 522 5.61 -10.24 -30.83
CA SER A 522 6.32 -11.09 -31.81
C SER A 522 6.68 -12.46 -31.26
N LEU A 523 6.97 -12.58 -29.95
CA LEU A 523 7.25 -13.87 -29.33
C LEU A 523 6.04 -14.81 -29.34
N ASP A 524 4.83 -14.28 -29.09
CA ASP A 524 3.60 -15.06 -29.19
C ASP A 524 3.39 -15.57 -30.63
N ARG A 525 3.62 -14.70 -31.64
CA ARG A 525 3.45 -15.05 -33.05
C ARG A 525 4.46 -16.10 -33.51
N ALA A 526 5.74 -15.92 -33.13
CA ALA A 526 6.78 -16.90 -33.45
C ALA A 526 6.44 -18.28 -32.89
N ALA A 527 6.05 -18.34 -31.61
CA ALA A 527 5.64 -19.60 -30.97
C ALA A 527 4.48 -20.30 -31.68
N LEU A 528 3.50 -19.53 -32.17
CA LEU A 528 2.36 -20.07 -32.93
C LEU A 528 2.77 -20.53 -34.31
N MET A 529 3.70 -19.84 -34.97
CA MET A 529 4.27 -20.27 -36.26
C MET A 529 5.07 -21.57 -36.15
N ASP A 530 5.75 -21.76 -35.00
CA ASP A 530 6.47 -23.00 -34.66
C ASP A 530 5.52 -24.13 -34.21
N GLY A 531 4.19 -23.99 -34.40
CA GLY A 531 3.19 -25.01 -34.09
C GLY A 531 2.85 -25.17 -32.62
N CYS A 532 3.26 -24.25 -31.76
CA CYS A 532 2.86 -24.28 -30.36
C CYS A 532 1.39 -23.90 -30.20
N SER A 533 0.64 -24.62 -29.36
CA SER A 533 -0.65 -24.13 -28.87
C SER A 533 -0.44 -22.90 -27.97
N ARG A 534 -1.47 -22.04 -27.81
CA ARG A 534 -1.39 -20.84 -26.96
C ARG A 534 -0.99 -21.14 -25.51
N LEU A 535 -1.49 -22.23 -24.96
CA LEU A 535 -1.14 -22.69 -23.63
C LEU A 535 0.33 -23.13 -23.55
N LYS A 536 0.81 -23.89 -24.57
CA LYS A 536 2.21 -24.33 -24.64
C LYS A 536 3.16 -23.14 -24.82
N ALA A 537 2.79 -22.13 -25.63
CA ALA A 537 3.54 -20.89 -25.77
C ALA A 537 3.62 -20.11 -24.45
N LEU A 538 2.49 -20.01 -23.72
CA LEU A 538 2.46 -19.38 -22.40
C LEU A 538 3.44 -20.08 -21.44
N TRP A 539 3.33 -21.41 -21.28
CA TRP A 539 4.13 -22.16 -20.29
C TRP A 539 5.61 -22.25 -20.64
N LYS A 540 5.95 -22.53 -21.90
CA LYS A 540 7.34 -22.82 -22.31
C LYS A 540 8.15 -21.59 -22.70
N ILE A 541 7.49 -20.51 -23.14
CA ILE A 541 8.17 -19.33 -23.70
C ILE A 541 7.92 -18.09 -22.85
N LEU A 542 6.66 -17.76 -22.58
CA LEU A 542 6.32 -16.49 -21.95
C LEU A 542 6.55 -16.49 -20.44
N LEU A 543 6.17 -17.57 -19.71
CA LEU A 543 6.37 -17.66 -18.26
C LEU A 543 7.85 -17.56 -17.86
N PRO A 544 8.81 -18.22 -18.53
CA PRO A 544 10.24 -18.01 -18.25
C PRO A 544 10.68 -16.56 -18.40
N VAL A 545 10.17 -15.85 -19.41
CA VAL A 545 10.50 -14.43 -19.65
C VAL A 545 9.94 -13.53 -18.53
N VAL A 546 8.70 -13.78 -18.08
CA VAL A 546 8.05 -12.99 -17.01
C VAL A 546 8.33 -13.54 -15.61
N ARG A 547 9.20 -14.52 -15.43
CA ARG A 547 9.56 -15.12 -14.12
C ARG A 547 9.88 -14.07 -13.05
N PRO A 548 10.65 -12.98 -13.33
CA PRO A 548 10.87 -11.93 -12.33
C PRO A 548 9.56 -11.27 -11.87
N GLY A 549 8.59 -11.12 -12.77
CA GLY A 549 7.26 -10.59 -12.46
C GLY A 549 6.44 -11.53 -11.59
N ILE A 550 6.49 -12.83 -11.86
CA ILE A 550 5.83 -13.86 -11.05
C ILE A 550 6.36 -13.82 -9.61
N VAL A 551 7.69 -13.80 -9.46
CA VAL A 551 8.34 -13.73 -8.14
C VAL A 551 7.94 -12.45 -7.40
N ALA A 552 7.99 -11.30 -8.07
CA ALA A 552 7.60 -10.04 -7.47
C ALA A 552 6.13 -10.05 -7.03
N THR A 553 5.22 -10.54 -7.87
CA THR A 553 3.78 -10.63 -7.56
C THR A 553 3.52 -11.59 -6.39
N LEU A 554 4.22 -12.73 -6.35
CA LEU A 554 4.11 -13.69 -5.25
C LEU A 554 4.52 -13.05 -3.91
N ILE A 555 5.62 -12.31 -3.91
CA ILE A 555 6.11 -11.60 -2.72
C ILE A 555 5.10 -10.56 -2.25
N PHE A 556 4.58 -9.73 -3.15
CA PHE A 556 3.59 -8.73 -2.80
C PHE A 556 2.31 -9.35 -2.24
N CYS A 557 1.81 -10.43 -2.84
CA CYS A 557 0.63 -11.14 -2.37
C CYS A 557 0.88 -11.79 -1.01
N PHE A 558 2.05 -12.41 -0.80
CA PHE A 558 2.43 -13.00 0.48
C PHE A 558 2.52 -11.94 1.58
N LEU A 559 3.24 -10.84 1.35
CA LEU A 559 3.39 -9.76 2.33
C LEU A 559 2.04 -9.12 2.67
N ALA A 560 1.18 -8.90 1.69
CA ALA A 560 -0.15 -8.32 1.91
C ALA A 560 -1.05 -9.27 2.70
N SER A 561 -0.99 -10.58 2.45
CA SER A 561 -1.72 -11.59 3.22
C SER A 561 -1.15 -11.76 4.64
N TRP A 562 0.18 -11.74 4.79
CA TRP A 562 0.84 -11.83 6.09
C TRP A 562 0.48 -10.66 7.01
N ASN A 563 0.37 -9.46 6.43
CA ASN A 563 0.11 -8.22 7.15
C ASN A 563 -1.40 -7.97 7.40
N GLU A 564 -2.27 -8.85 6.89
CA GLU A 564 -3.71 -8.66 7.00
C GLU A 564 -4.19 -8.88 8.45
N PHE A 565 -4.98 -7.95 8.95
CA PHE A 565 -5.46 -7.95 10.33
C PHE A 565 -6.98 -7.93 10.43
N LEU A 566 -7.65 -7.08 9.63
CA LEU A 566 -9.07 -6.78 9.79
C LEU A 566 -9.97 -8.02 9.62
N PHE A 567 -9.79 -8.77 8.53
CA PHE A 567 -10.58 -9.98 8.30
C PHE A 567 -10.24 -11.06 9.35
N ALA A 568 -8.96 -11.20 9.70
CA ALA A 568 -8.55 -12.15 10.72
C ALA A 568 -9.14 -11.80 12.08
N LEU A 569 -9.18 -10.53 12.47
CA LEU A 569 -9.76 -10.06 13.74
C LEU A 569 -11.25 -10.44 13.86
N ILE A 570 -12.00 -10.32 12.76
CA ILE A 570 -13.45 -10.50 12.76
C ILE A 570 -13.85 -11.98 12.53
N LEU A 571 -13.09 -12.69 11.71
CA LEU A 571 -13.45 -14.04 11.26
C LEU A 571 -12.85 -15.17 12.09
N THR A 572 -11.93 -14.87 13.04
CA THR A 572 -11.28 -15.88 13.86
C THR A 572 -11.40 -15.58 15.35
N SER A 573 -11.58 -16.63 16.15
CA SER A 573 -11.74 -16.53 17.61
C SER A 573 -10.83 -17.48 18.39
N THR A 574 -10.40 -18.58 17.78
CA THR A 574 -9.55 -19.57 18.45
C THR A 574 -8.15 -19.69 17.82
N PRO A 575 -7.17 -20.25 18.52
CA PRO A 575 -5.82 -20.43 17.99
C PRO A 575 -5.73 -21.22 16.67
N ARG A 576 -6.78 -21.99 16.32
CA ARG A 576 -6.81 -22.84 15.11
C ARG A 576 -6.63 -22.02 13.82
N ALA A 577 -7.19 -20.80 13.80
CA ALA A 577 -7.21 -19.95 12.61
C ALA A 577 -6.59 -18.57 12.84
N GLN A 578 -6.39 -18.12 14.08
CA GLN A 578 -5.81 -16.82 14.39
C GLN A 578 -4.44 -16.66 13.77
N THR A 579 -4.24 -15.54 13.07
CA THR A 579 -2.96 -15.11 12.49
C THR A 579 -2.15 -14.29 13.49
N ILE A 580 -0.85 -14.10 13.22
CA ILE A 580 0.04 -13.39 14.15
C ILE A 580 -0.42 -11.92 14.41
N PRO A 581 -0.94 -11.12 13.48
CA PRO A 581 -1.45 -9.80 13.80
C PRO A 581 -2.57 -9.81 14.86
N VAL A 582 -3.46 -10.80 14.81
CA VAL A 582 -4.57 -10.92 15.80
C VAL A 582 -4.03 -11.28 17.20
N ILE A 583 -3.04 -12.15 17.28
CA ILE A 583 -2.41 -12.51 18.56
C ILE A 583 -1.68 -11.29 19.16
N LEU A 584 -0.94 -10.52 18.36
CA LEU A 584 -0.30 -9.28 18.83
C LEU A 584 -1.31 -8.28 19.38
N ALA A 585 -2.43 -8.10 18.69
CA ALA A 585 -3.52 -7.24 19.17
C ALA A 585 -4.13 -7.75 20.47
N GLY A 586 -4.21 -9.07 20.64
CA GLY A 586 -4.70 -9.74 21.86
C GLY A 586 -3.85 -9.47 23.10
N PHE A 587 -2.53 -9.32 22.98
CA PHE A 587 -1.68 -8.90 24.11
C PHE A 587 -2.08 -7.56 24.71
N LEU A 588 -2.47 -6.60 23.87
CA LEU A 588 -2.88 -5.26 24.31
C LEU A 588 -4.28 -5.23 24.95
N SER A 589 -5.10 -6.26 24.74
CA SER A 589 -6.42 -6.35 25.35
C SER A 589 -6.39 -6.87 26.80
N GLN A 590 -5.34 -7.56 27.18
CA GLN A 590 -5.21 -8.22 28.50
C GLN A 590 -4.60 -7.32 29.58
N ALA A 591 -4.23 -6.08 29.28
CA ALA A 591 -3.81 -5.00 30.21
C ALA A 591 -2.94 -5.42 31.44
N GLN A 592 -2.14 -6.49 31.29
CA GLN A 592 -1.25 -6.95 32.34
C GLN A 592 0.18 -6.54 32.03
N PHE A 593 0.79 -5.75 32.90
CA PHE A 593 2.12 -5.15 32.70
C PHE A 593 3.24 -6.13 32.36
N TYR A 594 3.16 -7.37 32.83
CA TYR A 594 4.16 -8.42 32.55
C TYR A 594 4.12 -8.99 31.12
N THR A 595 3.19 -8.57 30.27
CA THR A 595 3.06 -9.08 28.91
C THR A 595 3.84 -8.27 27.87
N TYR A 596 4.43 -7.13 28.21
CA TYR A 596 5.15 -6.27 27.24
C TYR A 596 6.42 -6.95 26.69
N GLY A 597 7.23 -7.59 27.50
CA GLY A 597 8.43 -8.29 27.03
C GLY A 597 8.11 -9.36 25.99
N PRO A 598 7.23 -10.33 26.32
CA PRO A 598 6.74 -11.32 25.34
C PRO A 598 6.05 -10.70 24.12
N LEU A 599 5.30 -9.59 24.27
CA LEU A 599 4.69 -8.87 23.15
C LEU A 599 5.75 -8.35 22.17
N PHE A 600 6.84 -7.74 22.66
CA PHE A 600 7.91 -7.25 21.80
C PHE A 600 8.68 -8.37 21.14
N ALA A 601 8.97 -9.46 21.85
CA ALA A 601 9.58 -10.65 21.27
C ALA A 601 8.68 -11.25 20.17
N ALA A 602 7.38 -11.40 20.41
CA ALA A 602 6.40 -11.84 19.41
C ALA A 602 6.33 -10.87 18.21
N THR A 603 6.40 -9.56 18.46
CA THR A 603 6.42 -8.54 17.41
C THR A 603 7.66 -8.65 16.54
N VAL A 604 8.85 -8.85 17.13
CA VAL A 604 10.11 -9.11 16.39
C VAL A 604 9.99 -10.38 15.53
N LEU A 605 9.46 -11.46 16.09
CA LEU A 605 9.22 -12.70 15.35
C LEU A 605 8.21 -12.50 14.20
N SER A 606 7.19 -11.69 14.40
CA SER A 606 6.20 -11.34 13.36
C SER A 606 6.82 -10.56 12.20
N ILE A 607 7.78 -9.67 12.48
CA ILE A 607 8.41 -8.82 11.48
C ILE A 607 9.52 -9.58 10.71
N ALA A 608 10.16 -10.56 11.33
CA ALA A 608 11.31 -11.22 10.75
C ALA A 608 11.07 -11.84 9.37
N PRO A 609 9.97 -12.61 9.10
CA PRO A 609 9.71 -13.16 7.76
C PRO A 609 9.47 -12.09 6.69
N PRO A 610 8.60 -11.07 6.88
CA PRO A 610 8.41 -10.00 5.90
C PRO A 610 9.69 -9.22 5.59
N VAL A 611 10.47 -8.88 6.62
CA VAL A 611 11.73 -8.14 6.44
C VAL A 611 12.76 -9.01 5.72
N ALA A 612 12.88 -10.29 6.06
CA ALA A 612 13.76 -11.21 5.35
C ALA A 612 13.37 -11.32 3.87
N VAL A 613 12.09 -11.48 3.56
CA VAL A 613 11.58 -11.53 2.19
C VAL A 613 11.86 -10.20 1.47
N ALA A 614 11.58 -9.06 2.09
CA ALA A 614 11.85 -7.75 1.49
C ALA A 614 13.35 -7.53 1.22
N PHE A 615 14.22 -7.95 2.15
CA PHE A 615 15.68 -7.83 2.02
C PHE A 615 16.25 -8.74 0.91
N LEU A 616 15.88 -10.01 0.91
CA LEU A 616 16.38 -11.00 -0.06
C LEU A 616 15.91 -10.68 -1.48
N PHE A 617 14.70 -10.19 -1.61
CA PHE A 617 14.04 -9.98 -2.89
C PHE A 617 13.86 -8.50 -3.28
N GLN A 618 14.54 -7.55 -2.62
CA GLN A 618 14.45 -6.11 -2.90
C GLN A 618 14.62 -5.74 -4.38
N ARG A 619 15.47 -6.47 -5.12
CA ARG A 619 15.68 -6.26 -6.57
C ARG A 619 14.40 -6.50 -7.39
N TYR A 620 13.61 -7.49 -7.02
CA TYR A 620 12.36 -7.81 -7.71
C TYR A 620 11.24 -6.82 -7.33
N LEU A 621 11.21 -6.35 -6.08
CA LEU A 621 10.25 -5.32 -5.62
C LEU A 621 10.43 -4.02 -6.39
N VAL A 622 11.68 -3.58 -6.59
CA VAL A 622 11.97 -2.36 -7.37
C VAL A 622 11.60 -2.53 -8.84
N GLN A 623 11.91 -3.68 -9.44
CA GLN A 623 11.55 -3.96 -10.83
C GLN A 623 10.02 -4.05 -11.02
N GLY A 624 9.29 -4.61 -10.03
CA GLY A 624 7.84 -4.68 -10.02
C GLY A 624 7.18 -3.30 -10.00
N ALA A 625 7.71 -2.39 -9.19
CA ALA A 625 7.24 -1.01 -9.15
C ALA A 625 7.53 -0.25 -10.46
N LEU A 626 8.66 -0.54 -11.14
CA LEU A 626 9.02 0.03 -12.44
C LEU A 626 8.05 -0.36 -13.55
N SER A 627 7.62 -1.63 -13.62
CA SER A 627 6.72 -2.11 -14.67
C SER A 627 5.32 -1.53 -14.57
N GLY A 628 4.86 -1.19 -13.36
CA GLY A 628 3.53 -0.60 -13.11
C GLY A 628 3.45 0.91 -13.36
N SER A 629 4.57 1.64 -13.31
CA SER A 629 4.59 3.10 -13.35
C SER A 629 4.95 3.74 -14.70
N VAL A 630 5.43 2.97 -15.68
CA VAL A 630 6.09 3.50 -16.90
C VAL A 630 5.14 3.66 -18.10
N LYS A 631 3.85 3.26 -18.00
CA LYS A 631 2.89 3.39 -19.12
C LYS A 631 1.59 4.02 -18.66
N GLY A 632 1.65 5.28 -18.28
CA GLY A 632 0.51 6.17 -18.15
C GLY A 632 0.59 7.23 -19.22
#